data_06a1dd4bd62f9aa635432652a49c27d5
#
_entry.id   06a1dd4bd62f9aa635432652a49c27d5
#
_cell.length_a   1.000
_cell.length_b   1.000
_cell.length_c   1.000
_cell.angle_alpha   90.00
_cell.angle_beta   90.00
_cell.angle_gamma   90.00
#
_symmetry.space_group_name_H-M   'P 1'
#
loop_
_entity.id
_entity.type
_entity.pdbx_description
1 polymer ?
#
loop_
_entity_poly.entity_id
_entity_poly.type
_entity_poly.pdbx_seq_one_letter_code
_entity_poly.pdbx_strand_id
1 'polypeptide(L)'
;MNAKFFVAVGLGLMSGLFAGCAGSHDPGKAAADHSAAVSQIASKRSQKGALLLIRMVDANLTGDHYCSGHIRLRMIDKGKPDKNTAFEDIYSADRWLLPDEKKPKDMEATFLYRVANATSYARSFRPIAPGRYAITYAECQYGMSQYGGVTKLEAGGDQDFLFNYVSPLGGASTITVGAGQIIDAGYIRLTGRRSDPAVVSSEASTAEREVMQEVLPELYTSIRFTKFGL
;
A
#
# COMPACT_ATOMS: atom_id res chain seq x y z
N MET A 1 41.80 74.57 -18.16
CA MET A 1 40.45 73.91 -18.31
C MET A 1 40.59 72.48 -17.83
N ASN A 2 40.27 72.21 -16.59
CA ASN A 2 40.40 70.94 -15.95
C ASN A 2 38.99 70.51 -15.43
N ALA A 3 38.39 69.54 -16.09
CA ALA A 3 37.15 68.89 -15.67
C ALA A 3 37.49 67.76 -14.74
N LYS A 4 37.05 67.85 -13.47
CA LYS A 4 37.12 66.74 -12.50
C LYS A 4 35.86 65.91 -12.59
N PHE A 5 36.00 64.69 -12.97
CA PHE A 5 34.92 63.67 -12.90
C PHE A 5 34.88 63.08 -11.48
N PHE A 6 33.75 63.27 -10.81
CA PHE A 6 33.39 62.56 -9.56
C PHE A 6 32.74 61.28 -9.92
N VAL A 7 33.36 60.16 -9.55
CA VAL A 7 32.75 58.82 -9.59
C VAL A 7 32.11 58.58 -8.24
N ALA A 8 30.80 58.54 -8.19
CA ALA A 8 30.03 58.11 -7.02
C ALA A 8 29.90 56.62 -7.05
N VAL A 9 30.58 55.92 -6.13
CA VAL A 9 30.43 54.51 -5.88
C VAL A 9 29.19 54.29 -5.01
N GLY A 10 28.09 53.88 -5.63
CA GLY A 10 26.88 53.47 -4.92
C GLY A 10 27.04 52.04 -4.35
N LEU A 11 27.24 51.94 -3.03
CA LEU A 11 27.10 50.66 -2.32
C LEU A 11 25.60 50.28 -2.29
N GLY A 12 25.20 49.44 -3.24
CA GLY A 12 23.91 48.77 -3.19
C GLY A 12 23.92 47.66 -2.15
N LEU A 13 23.31 47.88 -0.99
CA LEU A 13 22.95 46.88 -0.02
C LEU A 13 21.92 45.93 -0.68
N MET A 14 22.38 44.82 -1.25
CA MET A 14 21.52 43.67 -1.59
C MET A 14 21.12 42.98 -0.29
N SER A 15 20.04 43.46 0.33
CA SER A 15 19.31 42.69 1.33
C SER A 15 18.61 41.54 0.62
N GLY A 16 19.32 40.41 0.52
CA GLY A 16 18.73 39.14 0.03
C GLY A 16 17.64 38.74 1.00
N LEU A 17 16.41 38.98 0.61
CA LEU A 17 15.23 38.34 1.19
C LEU A 17 15.33 36.83 0.90
N PHE A 18 15.96 36.09 1.81
CA PHE A 18 15.68 34.67 1.95
C PHE A 18 14.22 34.54 2.47
N ALA A 19 13.26 34.70 1.57
CA ALA A 19 11.93 34.17 1.80
C ALA A 19 12.10 32.67 1.85
N GLY A 20 12.39 32.14 3.04
CA GLY A 20 12.27 30.74 3.33
C GLY A 20 10.87 30.32 2.90
N CYS A 21 10.76 29.35 2.01
CA CYS A 21 9.53 28.64 1.76
C CYS A 21 9.15 27.84 3.02
N ALA A 22 8.77 28.52 4.08
CA ALA A 22 7.90 27.99 5.09
C ALA A 22 6.55 27.82 4.39
N GLY A 23 6.31 26.67 3.79
CA GLY A 23 5.00 26.34 3.26
C GLY A 23 4.01 26.51 4.40
N SER A 24 3.22 27.59 4.38
CA SER A 24 2.15 27.79 5.34
C SER A 24 1.19 26.62 5.17
N HIS A 25 1.20 25.70 6.13
CA HIS A 25 0.25 24.60 6.16
C HIS A 25 -1.12 25.18 6.48
N ASP A 26 -1.99 25.14 5.48
CA ASP A 26 -3.37 25.55 5.62
C ASP A 26 -4.18 24.40 6.27
N PRO A 27 -4.62 24.54 7.53
CA PRO A 27 -5.42 23.52 8.21
C PRO A 27 -6.71 23.18 7.46
N GLY A 28 -7.29 24.14 6.75
CA GLY A 28 -8.48 23.94 5.93
C GLY A 28 -8.20 23.02 4.75
N LYS A 29 -7.06 23.21 4.08
CA LYS A 29 -6.64 22.32 2.98
C LYS A 29 -6.42 20.90 3.47
N ALA A 30 -5.76 20.72 4.58
CA ALA A 30 -5.46 19.38 5.08
C ALA A 30 -6.73 18.64 5.57
N ALA A 31 -7.70 19.35 6.17
CA ALA A 31 -9.01 18.78 6.46
C ALA A 31 -9.75 18.38 5.18
N ALA A 32 -9.66 19.18 4.12
CA ALA A 32 -10.23 18.85 2.81
C ALA A 32 -9.54 17.62 2.19
N ASP A 33 -8.22 17.51 2.25
CA ASP A 33 -7.45 16.37 1.75
C ASP A 33 -7.81 15.08 2.50
N HIS A 34 -7.98 15.14 3.82
CA HIS A 34 -8.45 14.00 4.62
C HIS A 34 -9.87 13.58 4.22
N SER A 35 -10.79 14.53 4.12
CA SER A 35 -12.17 14.25 3.68
C SER A 35 -12.21 13.65 2.26
N ALA A 36 -11.36 14.13 1.36
CA ALA A 36 -11.20 13.58 0.02
C ALA A 36 -10.70 12.12 0.06
N ALA A 37 -9.75 11.79 0.93
CA ALA A 37 -9.27 10.43 1.10
C ALA A 37 -10.38 9.47 1.58
N VAL A 38 -11.15 9.87 2.59
CA VAL A 38 -12.30 9.08 3.09
C VAL A 38 -13.35 8.89 1.99
N SER A 39 -13.68 9.95 1.25
CA SER A 39 -14.61 9.90 0.12
C SER A 39 -14.12 8.99 -1.00
N GLN A 40 -12.81 8.98 -1.28
CA GLN A 40 -12.20 8.09 -2.26
C GLN A 40 -12.35 6.62 -1.84
N ILE A 41 -12.16 6.29 -0.56
CA ILE A 41 -12.37 4.92 -0.04
C ILE A 41 -13.82 4.50 -0.26
N ALA A 42 -14.78 5.35 0.09
CA ALA A 42 -16.21 5.07 -0.12
C ALA A 42 -16.55 4.87 -1.60
N SER A 43 -16.03 5.72 -2.48
CA SER A 43 -16.19 5.60 -3.93
C SER A 43 -15.62 4.31 -4.49
N LYS A 44 -14.41 3.93 -4.07
CA LYS A 44 -13.80 2.65 -4.47
C LYS A 44 -14.63 1.44 -4.02
N ARG A 45 -15.21 1.48 -2.81
CA ARG A 45 -16.09 0.42 -2.31
C ARG A 45 -17.30 0.21 -3.22
N SER A 46 -17.90 1.29 -3.71
CA SER A 46 -19.07 1.20 -4.60
C SER A 46 -18.76 0.63 -5.98
N GLN A 47 -17.50 0.62 -6.42
CA GLN A 47 -17.11 0.12 -7.74
C GLN A 47 -17.30 -1.39 -7.89
N LYS A 48 -16.96 -2.17 -6.84
CA LYS A 48 -17.03 -3.63 -6.85
C LYS A 48 -17.76 -4.23 -5.65
N GLY A 49 -18.24 -3.42 -4.73
CA GLY A 49 -19.05 -3.84 -3.58
C GLY A 49 -18.29 -4.12 -2.30
N ALA A 50 -16.95 -4.19 -2.34
CA ALA A 50 -16.10 -4.35 -1.15
C ALA A 50 -14.71 -3.78 -1.40
N LEU A 51 -13.90 -3.68 -0.33
CA LEU A 51 -12.51 -3.24 -0.40
C LEU A 51 -11.60 -4.23 0.31
N LEU A 52 -10.40 -4.39 -0.23
CA LEU A 52 -9.33 -5.21 0.34
C LEU A 52 -8.03 -4.41 0.41
N LEU A 53 -7.35 -4.49 1.53
CA LEU A 53 -5.99 -4.01 1.73
C LEU A 53 -5.11 -5.19 2.12
N ILE A 54 -3.96 -5.29 1.47
CA ILE A 54 -2.90 -6.25 1.79
C ILE A 54 -1.56 -5.53 1.89
N ARG A 55 -0.66 -6.08 2.67
CA ARG A 55 0.75 -5.70 2.72
C ARG A 55 1.59 -6.89 2.29
N MET A 56 2.66 -6.65 1.55
CA MET A 56 3.53 -7.73 1.10
C MET A 56 4.93 -7.59 1.68
N VAL A 57 5.50 -8.72 2.04
CA VAL A 57 6.83 -8.84 2.65
C VAL A 57 7.59 -9.97 1.98
N ASP A 58 8.82 -9.70 1.59
CA ASP A 58 9.80 -10.72 1.26
C ASP A 58 10.52 -11.14 2.56
N ALA A 59 10.24 -12.34 3.02
CA ALA A 59 10.83 -12.92 4.23
C ALA A 59 12.02 -13.83 3.94
N ASN A 60 12.55 -13.83 2.72
CA ASN A 60 13.73 -14.64 2.33
C ASN A 60 15.05 -13.91 2.54
N LEU A 61 15.01 -12.61 2.67
CA LEU A 61 16.16 -11.79 3.00
C LEU A 61 16.42 -11.84 4.52
N THR A 62 17.49 -11.24 4.96
CA THR A 62 17.88 -11.21 6.40
C THR A 62 16.91 -10.37 7.24
N GLY A 63 15.68 -10.80 7.31
CA GLY A 63 14.56 -10.12 7.95
C GLY A 63 13.39 -9.87 7.00
N ASP A 64 12.29 -9.36 7.55
CA ASP A 64 11.12 -8.98 6.78
C ASP A 64 11.40 -7.69 6.01
N HIS A 65 11.35 -7.75 4.69
CA HIS A 65 11.49 -6.60 3.81
C HIS A 65 10.18 -6.32 3.09
N TYR A 66 9.62 -5.15 3.33
CA TYR A 66 8.45 -4.69 2.59
C TYR A 66 8.78 -4.55 1.11
N CYS A 67 7.90 -5.03 0.28
CA CYS A 67 8.09 -5.04 -1.15
C CYS A 67 6.89 -4.43 -1.87
N SER A 68 7.15 -3.85 -3.02
CA SER A 68 6.10 -3.60 -4.00
C SER A 68 5.76 -4.93 -4.65
N GLY A 69 4.48 -5.30 -4.62
CA GLY A 69 4.09 -6.58 -5.19
C GLY A 69 2.60 -6.66 -5.42
N HIS A 70 2.17 -7.81 -5.90
CA HIS A 70 0.76 -8.09 -6.05
C HIS A 70 0.47 -9.57 -5.85
N ILE A 71 -0.78 -9.85 -5.55
CA ILE A 71 -1.33 -11.20 -5.56
C ILE A 71 -2.45 -11.29 -6.59
N ARG A 72 -2.63 -12.47 -7.18
CA ARG A 72 -3.84 -12.83 -7.91
C ARG A 72 -4.73 -13.66 -7.02
N LEU A 73 -5.96 -13.21 -6.90
CA LEU A 73 -7.03 -13.88 -6.18
C LEU A 73 -8.01 -14.45 -7.19
N ARG A 74 -8.18 -15.77 -7.23
CA ARG A 74 -9.24 -16.41 -7.99
C ARG A 74 -10.42 -16.73 -7.11
N MET A 75 -11.60 -16.43 -7.62
CA MET A 75 -12.86 -16.79 -6.96
C MET A 75 -12.95 -18.31 -6.86
N ILE A 76 -13.38 -18.80 -5.70
CA ILE A 76 -13.63 -20.21 -5.46
C ILE A 76 -15.07 -20.51 -5.83
N ASP A 77 -15.26 -21.32 -6.85
CA ASP A 77 -16.53 -21.92 -7.19
C ASP A 77 -16.50 -23.42 -6.84
N LYS A 78 -17.59 -23.95 -6.27
CA LYS A 78 -17.73 -25.37 -5.89
C LYS A 78 -16.54 -25.92 -5.08
N GLY A 79 -16.00 -25.09 -4.18
CA GLY A 79 -14.98 -25.47 -3.20
C GLY A 79 -13.52 -25.41 -3.68
N LYS A 80 -13.25 -25.07 -4.93
CA LYS A 80 -11.90 -24.89 -5.47
C LYS A 80 -11.82 -23.72 -6.46
N PRO A 81 -10.67 -23.07 -6.59
CA PRO A 81 -10.47 -22.11 -7.69
C PRO A 81 -10.40 -22.86 -9.02
N ASP A 82 -10.91 -22.25 -10.08
CA ASP A 82 -10.86 -22.76 -11.45
C ASP A 82 -10.30 -21.68 -12.37
N LYS A 83 -9.59 -22.09 -13.44
CA LYS A 83 -9.00 -21.15 -14.42
C LYS A 83 -10.03 -20.27 -15.14
N ASN A 84 -11.27 -20.71 -15.19
CA ASN A 84 -12.38 -19.99 -15.82
C ASN A 84 -13.12 -19.07 -14.83
N THR A 85 -12.83 -19.16 -13.51
CA THR A 85 -13.42 -18.26 -12.53
C THR A 85 -12.82 -16.86 -12.62
N ALA A 86 -13.58 -15.85 -12.22
CA ALA A 86 -13.11 -14.48 -12.14
C ALA A 86 -11.89 -14.38 -11.23
N PHE A 87 -10.97 -13.49 -11.59
CA PHE A 87 -9.81 -13.19 -10.77
C PHE A 87 -9.67 -11.68 -10.55
N GLU A 88 -8.97 -11.32 -9.49
CA GLU A 88 -8.63 -9.96 -9.10
C GLU A 88 -7.13 -9.87 -8.85
N ASP A 89 -6.47 -8.92 -9.48
CA ASP A 89 -5.08 -8.57 -9.17
C ASP A 89 -5.08 -7.47 -8.11
N ILE A 90 -4.60 -7.81 -6.92
CA ILE A 90 -4.54 -6.92 -5.76
C ILE A 90 -3.09 -6.52 -5.51
N TYR A 91 -2.81 -5.24 -5.69
CA TYR A 91 -1.48 -4.67 -5.42
C TYR A 91 -1.31 -4.37 -3.94
N SER A 92 -0.10 -4.61 -3.44
CA SER A 92 0.26 -4.33 -2.05
C SER A 92 0.03 -2.86 -1.70
N ALA A 93 -0.23 -2.62 -0.43
CA ALA A 93 -0.25 -1.29 0.14
C ALA A 93 1.12 -0.61 -0.01
N ASP A 94 1.11 0.72 -0.05
CA ASP A 94 2.32 1.51 -0.02
C ASP A 94 3.11 1.19 1.27
N ARG A 95 4.42 1.01 1.15
CA ARG A 95 5.32 0.76 2.30
C ARG A 95 5.26 1.86 3.38
N TRP A 96 4.77 3.03 3.03
CA TRP A 96 4.60 4.18 3.92
C TRP A 96 3.46 4.03 4.94
N LEU A 97 2.63 2.99 4.81
CA LEU A 97 1.61 2.66 5.81
C LEU A 97 2.17 1.94 7.04
N LEU A 98 3.48 1.83 7.13
CA LEU A 98 4.12 1.21 8.27
C LEU A 98 4.10 2.16 9.47
N PRO A 99 3.89 1.64 10.66
CA PRO A 99 4.09 2.42 11.87
C PRO A 99 5.56 2.85 11.89
N ASP A 100 5.82 4.10 11.48
CA ASP A 100 7.13 4.67 11.68
C ASP A 100 7.30 4.85 13.20
N GLU A 101 8.38 4.32 13.77
CA GLU A 101 8.70 4.48 15.19
C GLU A 101 8.84 5.95 15.60
N LYS A 102 8.88 6.83 14.61
CA LYS A 102 9.01 8.28 14.77
C LYS A 102 7.71 9.01 14.50
N LYS A 103 6.66 8.76 15.31
CA LYS A 103 5.51 9.68 15.30
C LYS A 103 6.00 11.11 15.57
N PRO A 104 5.57 12.10 14.75
CA PRO A 104 5.89 13.48 15.01
C PRO A 104 5.43 13.90 16.42
N LYS A 105 6.24 14.68 17.12
CA LYS A 105 5.95 15.09 18.49
C LYS A 105 5.15 16.39 18.58
N ASP A 106 5.15 17.17 17.50
CA ASP A 106 4.40 18.41 17.44
C ASP A 106 3.04 18.23 16.75
N MET A 107 2.11 19.14 17.05
CA MET A 107 0.71 19.03 16.64
C MET A 107 0.55 19.21 15.12
N GLU A 108 1.36 20.06 14.50
CA GLU A 108 1.31 20.32 13.06
C GLU A 108 1.86 19.15 12.26
N ALA A 109 3.02 18.63 12.65
CA ALA A 109 3.60 17.45 12.02
C ALA A 109 2.72 16.20 12.22
N THR A 110 2.04 16.06 13.37
CA THR A 110 1.06 15.01 13.62
C THR A 110 -0.13 15.11 12.66
N PHE A 111 -0.60 16.33 12.41
CA PHE A 111 -1.71 16.53 11.50
C PHE A 111 -1.35 16.18 10.05
N LEU A 112 -0.20 16.62 9.57
CA LEU A 112 0.32 16.26 8.24
C LEU A 112 0.54 14.75 8.10
N TYR A 113 1.04 14.12 9.15
CA TYR A 113 1.17 12.68 9.24
C TYR A 113 -0.18 11.97 9.01
N ARG A 114 -1.24 12.45 9.67
CA ARG A 114 -2.59 11.89 9.50
C ARG A 114 -3.09 12.03 8.07
N VAL A 115 -2.95 13.21 7.46
CA VAL A 115 -3.39 13.45 6.08
C VAL A 115 -2.63 12.59 5.08
N ALA A 116 -1.30 12.53 5.20
CA ALA A 116 -0.46 11.73 4.33
C ALA A 116 -0.81 10.24 4.42
N ASN A 117 -1.02 9.73 5.63
CA ASN A 117 -1.39 8.34 5.84
C ASN A 117 -2.83 8.06 5.36
N ALA A 118 -3.80 8.93 5.60
CA ALA A 118 -5.16 8.78 5.08
C ALA A 118 -5.16 8.66 3.55
N THR A 119 -4.40 9.51 2.87
CA THR A 119 -4.23 9.46 1.41
C THR A 119 -3.56 8.15 0.96
N SER A 120 -2.56 7.67 1.69
CA SER A 120 -1.88 6.40 1.40
C SER A 120 -2.81 5.21 1.59
N TYR A 121 -3.62 5.20 2.66
CA TYR A 121 -4.67 4.18 2.84
C TYR A 121 -5.71 4.25 1.72
N ALA A 122 -6.17 5.45 1.35
CA ALA A 122 -7.13 5.61 0.26
C ALA A 122 -6.61 5.06 -1.07
N ARG A 123 -5.33 5.20 -1.35
CA ARG A 123 -4.68 4.61 -2.52
C ARG A 123 -4.54 3.09 -2.41
N SER A 124 -4.23 2.59 -1.22
CA SER A 124 -3.88 1.19 -0.97
C SER A 124 -5.09 0.26 -0.89
N PHE A 125 -6.25 0.74 -0.45
CA PHE A 125 -7.48 -0.04 -0.54
C PHE A 125 -7.85 -0.29 -2.00
N ARG A 126 -8.03 -1.57 -2.36
CA ARG A 126 -8.39 -2.03 -3.71
C ARG A 126 -9.84 -2.51 -3.75
N PRO A 127 -10.63 -2.07 -4.74
CA PRO A 127 -11.98 -2.58 -4.92
C PRO A 127 -11.94 -4.07 -5.30
N ILE A 128 -12.81 -4.85 -4.67
CA ILE A 128 -12.94 -6.29 -4.91
C ILE A 128 -14.42 -6.68 -4.87
N ALA A 129 -14.83 -7.61 -5.72
CA ALA A 129 -16.18 -8.16 -5.67
C ALA A 129 -16.36 -9.05 -4.42
N PRO A 130 -17.57 -9.12 -3.84
CA PRO A 130 -17.87 -10.09 -2.79
C PRO A 130 -17.69 -11.52 -3.31
N GLY A 131 -17.10 -12.38 -2.47
CA GLY A 131 -16.83 -13.77 -2.84
C GLY A 131 -15.84 -14.44 -1.91
N ARG A 132 -15.59 -15.72 -2.15
CA ARG A 132 -14.49 -16.46 -1.53
C ARG A 132 -13.36 -16.60 -2.55
N TYR A 133 -12.15 -16.31 -2.15
CA TYR A 133 -10.99 -16.26 -3.03
C TYR A 133 -9.85 -17.11 -2.50
N ALA A 134 -9.04 -17.63 -3.43
CA ALA A 134 -7.76 -18.26 -3.14
C ALA A 134 -6.63 -17.44 -3.79
N ILE A 135 -5.48 -17.37 -3.13
CA ILE A 135 -4.25 -16.84 -3.73
C ILE A 135 -3.75 -17.86 -4.74
N THR A 136 -3.63 -17.47 -6.00
CA THR A 136 -3.13 -18.32 -7.08
C THR A 136 -1.81 -17.83 -7.67
N TYR A 137 -1.46 -16.58 -7.40
CA TYR A 137 -0.19 -15.96 -7.74
C TYR A 137 0.20 -14.96 -6.67
N ALA A 138 1.48 -14.87 -6.36
CA ALA A 138 2.03 -13.85 -5.48
C ALA A 138 3.43 -13.45 -5.93
N GLU A 139 3.70 -12.17 -6.00
CA GLU A 139 4.96 -11.60 -6.43
C GLU A 139 5.35 -10.42 -5.56
N CYS A 140 6.64 -10.32 -5.28
CA CYS A 140 7.25 -9.30 -4.45
C CYS A 140 8.46 -8.73 -5.18
N GLN A 141 8.52 -7.43 -5.35
CA GLN A 141 9.66 -6.73 -5.91
C GLN A 141 10.34 -5.87 -4.85
N TYR A 142 11.60 -6.10 -4.63
CA TYR A 142 12.45 -5.33 -3.74
C TYR A 142 13.72 -4.86 -4.49
N GLY A 143 13.80 -3.57 -4.79
CA GLY A 143 14.85 -3.03 -5.65
C GLY A 143 14.85 -3.68 -7.02
N MET A 144 15.98 -4.29 -7.43
CA MET A 144 16.11 -5.05 -8.68
C MET A 144 15.79 -6.54 -8.52
N SER A 145 15.50 -7.00 -7.33
CA SER A 145 15.16 -8.39 -7.05
C SER A 145 13.66 -8.60 -7.15
N GLN A 146 13.27 -9.66 -7.86
CA GLN A 146 11.91 -10.11 -7.98
C GLN A 146 11.81 -11.54 -7.46
N TYR A 147 10.77 -11.80 -6.68
CA TYR A 147 10.51 -13.10 -6.10
C TYR A 147 9.02 -13.37 -6.09
N GLY A 148 8.63 -14.54 -6.53
CA GLY A 148 7.21 -14.88 -6.62
C GLY A 148 6.95 -16.35 -6.85
N GLY A 149 5.69 -16.71 -6.76
CA GLY A 149 5.20 -18.05 -6.99
C GLY A 149 3.82 -18.06 -7.65
N VAL A 150 3.56 -19.13 -8.35
CA VAL A 150 2.31 -19.38 -9.05
C VAL A 150 1.81 -20.78 -8.75
N THR A 151 0.49 -20.92 -8.57
CA THR A 151 -0.11 -22.26 -8.47
C THR A 151 -0.14 -22.94 -9.82
N LYS A 152 -0.23 -24.28 -9.84
CA LYS A 152 -0.41 -25.06 -11.08
C LYS A 152 -1.60 -24.59 -11.92
N LEU A 153 -2.59 -23.99 -11.29
CA LEU A 153 -3.76 -23.44 -11.95
C LEU A 153 -3.42 -22.26 -12.88
N GLU A 154 -2.50 -21.39 -12.47
CA GLU A 154 -2.07 -20.24 -13.27
C GLU A 154 -0.93 -20.58 -14.23
N ALA A 155 -0.13 -21.61 -13.94
CA ALA A 155 1.02 -22.04 -14.74
C ALA A 155 0.64 -22.72 -16.07
N GLY A 156 -0.65 -22.91 -16.34
CA GLY A 156 -1.14 -23.64 -17.51
C GLY A 156 -1.21 -22.88 -18.83
N GLY A 157 -0.52 -21.77 -18.99
CA GLY A 157 -0.40 -21.04 -20.24
C GLY A 157 1.06 -20.87 -20.66
N ASP A 158 1.31 -20.76 -21.95
CA ASP A 158 2.61 -20.48 -22.60
C ASP A 158 3.22 -19.11 -22.15
N GLN A 159 3.23 -18.83 -20.86
CA GLN A 159 3.92 -17.65 -20.36
C GLN A 159 5.41 -17.95 -20.34
N ASP A 160 6.11 -17.24 -21.19
CA ASP A 160 7.57 -17.21 -21.28
C ASP A 160 8.22 -17.11 -19.90
N PHE A 161 8.61 -18.26 -19.37
CA PHE A 161 9.39 -18.41 -18.14
C PHE A 161 10.82 -17.80 -18.26
N LEU A 162 11.12 -17.11 -19.37
CA LEU A 162 12.47 -16.68 -19.68
C LEU A 162 12.99 -15.53 -18.81
N PHE A 163 12.13 -14.83 -18.08
CA PHE A 163 12.58 -13.70 -17.25
C PHE A 163 12.00 -13.66 -15.82
N ASN A 164 11.00 -14.46 -15.50
CA ASN A 164 10.39 -14.49 -14.17
C ASN A 164 10.65 -15.85 -13.53
N TYR A 165 11.45 -15.89 -12.47
CA TYR A 165 11.64 -17.08 -11.62
C TYR A 165 10.36 -17.36 -10.83
N VAL A 166 9.32 -17.80 -11.53
CA VAL A 166 8.04 -18.12 -10.92
C VAL A 166 7.99 -19.63 -10.69
N SER A 167 8.00 -20.01 -9.45
CA SER A 167 7.95 -21.41 -9.02
C SER A 167 6.55 -21.79 -8.51
N PRO A 168 6.20 -23.06 -8.41
CA PRO A 168 4.93 -23.49 -7.85
C PRO A 168 4.75 -22.92 -6.44
N LEU A 169 3.65 -22.20 -6.22
CA LEU A 169 3.31 -21.62 -4.92
C LEU A 169 2.75 -22.69 -3.99
N GLY A 170 3.39 -22.89 -2.85
CA GLY A 170 2.90 -23.77 -1.79
C GLY A 170 1.80 -23.10 -0.95
N GLY A 171 0.84 -23.94 -0.52
CA GLY A 171 -0.25 -23.52 0.35
C GLY A 171 -1.46 -22.94 -0.41
N ALA A 172 -2.65 -23.21 0.09
CA ALA A 172 -3.90 -22.66 -0.43
C ALA A 172 -4.48 -21.69 0.61
N SER A 173 -4.00 -20.45 0.59
CA SER A 173 -4.53 -19.41 1.46
C SER A 173 -5.79 -18.80 0.85
N THR A 174 -6.87 -18.76 1.62
CA THR A 174 -8.17 -18.24 1.17
C THR A 174 -8.65 -17.09 2.01
N ILE A 175 -9.51 -16.25 1.42
CA ILE A 175 -10.21 -15.19 2.14
C ILE A 175 -11.66 -15.09 1.67
N THR A 176 -12.56 -14.77 2.58
CA THR A 176 -13.96 -14.49 2.26
C THR A 176 -14.22 -13.00 2.39
N VAL A 177 -14.75 -12.41 1.32
CA VAL A 177 -15.10 -10.99 1.20
C VAL A 177 -16.61 -10.88 1.12
N GLY A 178 -17.25 -10.25 2.09
CA GLY A 178 -18.68 -9.98 2.09
C GLY A 178 -19.02 -8.66 1.38
N ALA A 179 -20.27 -8.55 0.95
CA ALA A 179 -20.76 -7.30 0.38
C ALA A 179 -20.67 -6.15 1.39
N GLY A 180 -20.24 -4.97 0.94
CA GLY A 180 -20.08 -3.77 1.75
C GLY A 180 -18.87 -3.79 2.68
N GLN A 181 -18.10 -4.88 2.76
CA GLN A 181 -16.98 -4.97 3.69
C GLN A 181 -15.77 -4.13 3.26
N ILE A 182 -15.10 -3.58 4.25
CA ILE A 182 -13.74 -3.04 4.15
C ILE A 182 -12.85 -3.99 4.94
N ILE A 183 -11.89 -4.61 4.27
CA ILE A 183 -11.05 -5.65 4.88
C ILE A 183 -9.59 -5.22 4.86
N ASP A 184 -8.97 -5.23 6.02
CA ASP A 184 -7.52 -5.27 6.14
C ASP A 184 -7.09 -6.73 6.35
N ALA A 185 -6.54 -7.34 5.31
CA ALA A 185 -6.11 -8.74 5.32
C ALA A 185 -4.66 -8.92 5.82
N GLY A 186 -4.08 -7.87 6.41
CA GLY A 186 -2.78 -7.91 7.04
C GLY A 186 -1.64 -8.14 6.05
N TYR A 187 -0.78 -9.09 6.37
CA TYR A 187 0.44 -9.38 5.63
C TYR A 187 0.36 -10.67 4.83
N ILE A 188 0.91 -10.61 3.62
CA ILE A 188 1.28 -11.74 2.80
C ILE A 188 2.82 -11.79 2.79
N ARG A 189 3.37 -12.80 3.43
CA ARG A 189 4.81 -13.05 3.50
C ARG A 189 5.18 -14.12 2.49
N LEU A 190 6.04 -13.78 1.56
CA LEU A 190 6.68 -14.74 0.68
C LEU A 190 7.89 -15.33 1.41
N THR A 191 7.85 -16.63 1.61
CA THR A 191 8.88 -17.41 2.33
C THR A 191 9.37 -18.55 1.47
N GLY A 192 10.38 -19.30 1.96
CA GLY A 192 10.91 -20.46 1.26
C GLY A 192 12.03 -20.10 0.28
N ARG A 193 12.44 -21.06 -0.54
CA ARG A 193 13.46 -20.85 -1.57
C ARG A 193 12.81 -20.29 -2.84
N ARG A 194 13.60 -19.64 -3.69
CA ARG A 194 13.11 -19.17 -5.01
C ARG A 194 12.49 -20.30 -5.86
N SER A 195 12.98 -21.52 -5.69
CA SER A 195 12.47 -22.72 -6.37
C SER A 195 11.20 -23.31 -5.71
N ASP A 196 10.89 -22.90 -4.50
CA ASP A 196 9.76 -23.44 -3.72
C ASP A 196 9.21 -22.34 -2.80
N PRO A 197 8.60 -21.30 -3.36
CA PRO A 197 8.01 -20.20 -2.61
C PRO A 197 6.75 -20.68 -1.88
N ALA A 198 6.55 -20.14 -0.71
CA ALA A 198 5.34 -20.35 0.07
C ALA A 198 4.76 -19.00 0.53
N VAL A 199 3.46 -18.98 0.74
CA VAL A 199 2.75 -17.86 1.30
C VAL A 199 2.37 -18.14 2.75
N VAL A 200 2.76 -17.24 3.63
CA VAL A 200 2.29 -17.21 5.02
C VAL A 200 1.56 -15.90 5.25
N SER A 201 0.40 -15.96 5.90
CA SER A 201 -0.40 -14.77 6.17
C SER A 201 -0.50 -14.50 7.67
N SER A 202 -0.44 -13.23 8.05
CA SER A 202 -0.68 -12.76 9.41
C SER A 202 -1.57 -11.51 9.39
N GLU A 203 -2.31 -11.29 10.47
CA GLU A 203 -3.11 -10.07 10.61
C GLU A 203 -2.20 -8.84 10.75
N ALA A 204 -2.78 -7.66 10.52
CA ALA A 204 -2.16 -6.39 10.84
C ALA A 204 -1.81 -6.34 12.34
N SER A 205 -0.63 -5.81 12.65
CA SER A 205 -0.16 -5.64 14.03
C SER A 205 -1.03 -4.66 14.81
N THR A 206 -0.97 -4.71 16.13
CA THR A 206 -1.66 -3.74 16.99
C THR A 206 -1.25 -2.31 16.65
N ALA A 207 0.05 -2.06 16.44
CA ALA A 207 0.56 -0.74 16.10
C ALA A 207 -0.03 -0.20 14.77
N GLU A 208 -0.19 -1.06 13.76
CA GLU A 208 -0.82 -0.66 12.49
C GLU A 208 -2.31 -0.36 12.64
N ARG A 209 -3.00 -1.14 13.46
CA ARG A 209 -4.42 -0.89 13.76
C ARG A 209 -4.59 0.43 14.51
N GLU A 210 -3.70 0.76 15.44
CA GLU A 210 -3.69 2.05 16.15
C GLU A 210 -3.46 3.21 15.18
N VAL A 211 -2.49 3.10 14.27
CA VAL A 211 -2.27 4.10 13.23
C VAL A 211 -3.51 4.27 12.36
N MET A 212 -4.13 3.17 11.93
CA MET A 212 -5.35 3.22 11.12
C MET A 212 -6.52 3.86 11.88
N GLN A 213 -6.67 3.56 13.16
CA GLN A 213 -7.68 4.19 14.02
C GLN A 213 -7.46 5.69 14.16
N GLU A 214 -6.21 6.12 14.30
CA GLU A 214 -5.85 7.53 14.40
C GLU A 214 -6.09 8.28 13.08
N VAL A 215 -5.81 7.62 11.95
CA VAL A 215 -5.78 8.22 10.62
C VAL A 215 -7.15 8.18 9.93
N LEU A 216 -7.94 7.14 10.18
CA LEU A 216 -9.26 6.92 9.57
C LEU A 216 -10.31 6.58 10.65
N PRO A 217 -10.51 7.44 11.67
CA PRO A 217 -11.41 7.13 12.79
C PRO A 217 -12.84 6.85 12.34
N GLU A 218 -13.31 7.52 11.28
CA GLU A 218 -14.69 7.38 10.78
C GLU A 218 -14.93 6.00 10.12
N LEU A 219 -13.87 5.37 9.62
CA LEU A 219 -13.96 4.08 8.92
C LEU A 219 -13.51 2.91 9.80
N TYR A 220 -12.74 3.18 10.85
CA TYR A 220 -12.06 2.15 11.64
C TYR A 220 -12.99 1.06 12.16
N THR A 221 -14.15 1.43 12.68
CA THR A 221 -15.15 0.49 13.22
C THR A 221 -15.79 -0.38 12.14
N SER A 222 -15.71 0.03 10.87
CA SER A 222 -16.24 -0.74 9.73
C SER A 222 -15.18 -1.63 9.09
N ILE A 223 -13.91 -1.51 9.50
CA ILE A 223 -12.81 -2.31 8.96
C ILE A 223 -12.76 -3.65 9.69
N ARG A 224 -12.83 -4.72 8.92
CA ARG A 224 -12.59 -6.07 9.41
C ARG A 224 -11.12 -6.42 9.26
N PHE A 225 -10.43 -6.61 10.38
CA PHE A 225 -9.08 -7.12 10.40
C PHE A 225 -9.11 -8.64 10.37
N THR A 226 -8.35 -9.23 9.45
CA THR A 226 -8.28 -10.68 9.26
C THR A 226 -6.99 -11.04 8.54
N LYS A 227 -6.80 -12.32 8.30
CA LYS A 227 -5.72 -12.86 7.45
C LYS A 227 -6.29 -13.88 6.49
N PHE A 228 -5.48 -14.25 5.49
CA PHE A 228 -5.79 -15.42 4.69
C PHE A 228 -5.65 -16.68 5.56
N GLY A 229 -6.61 -17.57 5.46
CA GLY A 229 -6.64 -18.86 6.15
C GLY A 229 -6.43 -20.03 5.19
N LEU A 230 -6.11 -21.20 5.74
CA LEU A 230 -6.07 -22.46 5.01
C LEU A 230 -7.48 -22.95 4.69
#